data_599dabb2c80d700f8f6326ba5fabaa4a
#
_entry.id   599dabb2c80d700f8f6326ba5fabaa4a
#
_cell.length_a   1.000
_cell.length_b   1.000
_cell.length_c   1.000
_cell.angle_alpha   90.00
_cell.angle_beta   90.00
_cell.angle_gamma   90.00
#
_symmetry.space_group_name_H-M   'P 1'
#
loop_
_entity.id
_entity.type
_entity.pdbx_description
1 polymer ?
#
loop_
_entity_poly.entity_id
_entity_poly.type
_entity_poly.pdbx_seq_one_letter_code
_entity_poly.pdbx_strand_id
1 'polypeptide(L)'
;MPINVSRHDAIQGESRGPGVVRKLTVDKSTGAGGITAGVVYLEPGGTIRPHTHLIEEAMTLVEGRLKILVGNETDEVEAGTSWLAPANMVHGARNIGDGQAVLIIAYPSIEVGAFPVDVEF
;
A
#
# COMPACT_ATOMS: atom_id res chain seq x y z
N MET A 1 -23.94 -1.87 20.13
CA MET A 1 -23.26 -2.29 18.89
C MET A 1 -21.84 -2.70 19.21
N PRO A 2 -21.39 -3.87 18.78
CA PRO A 2 -20.00 -4.29 19.01
C PRO A 2 -19.03 -3.39 18.22
N ILE A 3 -17.83 -3.25 18.77
CA ILE A 3 -16.75 -2.57 18.08
C ILE A 3 -16.24 -3.48 16.95
N ASN A 4 -16.03 -2.92 15.77
CA ASN A 4 -15.40 -3.62 14.66
C ASN A 4 -13.88 -3.59 14.85
N VAL A 5 -13.33 -4.72 15.23
CA VAL A 5 -11.89 -4.87 15.45
C VAL A 5 -11.33 -5.86 14.44
N SER A 6 -10.29 -5.46 13.72
CA SER A 6 -9.58 -6.33 12.79
C SER A 6 -8.21 -6.65 13.37
N ARG A 7 -7.94 -7.93 13.62
CA ARG A 7 -6.63 -8.38 14.07
C ARG A 7 -5.85 -8.85 12.84
N HIS A 8 -4.71 -8.25 12.59
CA HIS A 8 -3.97 -8.46 11.35
C HIS A 8 -3.54 -9.92 11.16
N ASP A 9 -3.20 -10.62 12.24
CA ASP A 9 -2.83 -12.03 12.17
C ASP A 9 -4.00 -12.96 11.84
N ALA A 10 -5.23 -12.49 11.98
CA ALA A 10 -6.44 -13.23 11.63
C ALA A 10 -6.92 -12.94 10.21
N ILE A 11 -6.32 -11.98 9.50
CA ILE A 11 -6.69 -11.63 8.13
C ILE A 11 -5.85 -12.46 7.17
N GLN A 12 -6.52 -13.13 6.22
CA GLN A 12 -5.81 -13.82 5.15
C GLN A 12 -5.18 -12.79 4.20
N GLY A 13 -3.87 -12.90 4.01
CA GLY A 13 -3.16 -12.00 3.10
C GLY A 13 -3.46 -12.30 1.64
N GLU A 14 -3.44 -11.26 0.81
CA GLU A 14 -3.55 -11.36 -0.64
C GLU A 14 -2.15 -11.18 -1.24
N SER A 15 -1.72 -12.11 -2.10
CA SER A 15 -0.48 -11.92 -2.85
C SER A 15 -0.67 -10.79 -3.86
N ARG A 16 0.25 -9.83 -3.85
CA ARG A 16 0.26 -8.70 -4.78
C ARG A 16 1.52 -8.73 -5.66
N GLY A 17 2.07 -9.91 -5.84
CA GLY A 17 3.30 -10.17 -6.58
C GLY A 17 4.33 -10.86 -5.71
N PRO A 18 5.48 -11.28 -6.29
CA PRO A 18 6.52 -11.95 -5.52
C PRO A 18 7.02 -11.09 -4.36
N GLY A 19 6.98 -11.63 -3.14
CA GLY A 19 7.44 -10.96 -1.95
C GLY A 19 6.54 -9.83 -1.45
N VAL A 20 5.29 -9.73 -1.94
CA VAL A 20 4.35 -8.67 -1.53
C VAL A 20 3.03 -9.28 -1.11
N VAL A 21 2.63 -9.01 0.14
CA VAL A 21 1.35 -9.46 0.70
C VAL A 21 0.59 -8.25 1.23
N ARG A 22 -0.67 -8.12 0.85
CA ARG A 22 -1.55 -7.06 1.34
C ARG A 22 -2.63 -7.65 2.24
N LYS A 23 -2.93 -6.96 3.34
CA LYS A 23 -4.09 -7.25 4.19
C LYS A 23 -4.93 -5.99 4.28
N LEU A 24 -6.18 -6.04 3.82
CA LEU A 24 -7.12 -4.95 4.04
C LEU A 24 -7.68 -5.07 5.46
N THR A 25 -7.47 -4.04 6.27
CA THR A 25 -7.75 -4.05 7.70
C THR A 25 -9.05 -3.36 8.04
N VAL A 26 -9.43 -2.34 7.28
CA VAL A 26 -10.70 -1.65 7.38
C VAL A 26 -11.21 -1.46 5.96
N ASP A 27 -12.37 -2.03 5.66
CA ASP A 27 -12.96 -1.95 4.34
C ASP A 27 -14.48 -2.16 4.39
N LYS A 28 -15.09 -2.27 3.24
CA LYS A 28 -16.52 -2.53 3.10
C LYS A 28 -16.96 -3.75 3.92
N SER A 29 -16.16 -4.81 3.95
CA SER A 29 -16.51 -6.05 4.68
C SER A 29 -16.47 -5.86 6.19
N THR A 30 -15.76 -4.88 6.70
CA THR A 30 -15.69 -4.56 8.13
C THR A 30 -16.66 -3.44 8.54
N GLY A 31 -17.47 -2.94 7.62
CA GLY A 31 -18.49 -1.94 7.90
C GLY A 31 -18.14 -0.52 7.48
N ALA A 32 -17.01 -0.31 6.80
CA ALA A 32 -16.64 1.03 6.33
C ALA A 32 -17.58 1.49 5.21
N GLY A 33 -17.96 2.75 5.25
CA GLY A 33 -18.81 3.35 4.23
C GLY A 33 -18.06 4.31 3.29
N GLY A 34 -16.85 4.73 3.64
CA GLY A 34 -16.15 5.74 2.87
C GLY A 34 -14.63 5.61 2.85
N ILE A 35 -14.06 4.63 3.52
CA ILE A 35 -12.60 4.44 3.57
C ILE A 35 -12.22 2.98 3.39
N THR A 36 -11.03 2.76 2.86
CA THR A 36 -10.34 1.47 2.86
C THR A 36 -8.95 1.69 3.41
N ALA A 37 -8.54 0.87 4.37
CA ALA A 37 -7.20 0.90 4.92
C ALA A 37 -6.59 -0.49 4.91
N GLY A 38 -5.28 -0.57 4.86
CA GLY A 38 -4.60 -1.84 4.85
C GLY A 38 -3.13 -1.75 5.25
N VAL A 39 -2.52 -2.92 5.26
CA VAL A 39 -1.09 -3.10 5.53
C VAL A 39 -0.50 -3.91 4.39
N VAL A 40 0.63 -3.47 3.87
CA VAL A 40 1.38 -4.19 2.85
C VAL A 40 2.73 -4.59 3.43
N TYR A 41 3.05 -5.86 3.33
CA TYR A 41 4.30 -6.45 3.77
C TYR A 41 5.14 -6.75 2.54
N LEU A 42 6.36 -6.23 2.50
CA LEU A 42 7.28 -6.44 1.39
C LEU A 42 8.55 -7.11 1.90
N GLU A 43 8.90 -8.25 1.32
CA GLU A 43 10.22 -8.86 1.52
C GLU A 43 11.28 -8.04 0.78
N PRO A 44 12.58 -8.21 1.12
CA PRO A 44 13.64 -7.56 0.34
C PRO A 44 13.48 -7.82 -1.16
N GLY A 45 13.50 -6.77 -1.96
CA GLY A 45 13.26 -6.83 -3.40
C GLY A 45 11.79 -6.89 -3.81
N GLY A 46 10.87 -7.12 -2.87
CA GLY A 46 9.43 -7.11 -3.16
C GLY A 46 9.01 -5.76 -3.74
N THR A 47 8.21 -5.80 -4.80
CA THR A 47 7.86 -4.61 -5.56
C THR A 47 6.35 -4.49 -5.73
N ILE A 48 5.81 -3.36 -5.31
CA ILE A 48 4.47 -2.90 -5.70
C ILE A 48 4.66 -2.26 -7.07
N ARG A 49 4.23 -2.95 -8.11
CA ARG A 49 4.45 -2.49 -9.49
C ARG A 49 3.69 -1.19 -9.76
N PRO A 50 4.24 -0.34 -10.64
CA PRO A 50 3.58 0.91 -10.99
C PRO A 50 2.16 0.70 -11.48
N HIS A 51 1.25 1.51 -10.94
CA HIS A 51 -0.18 1.47 -11.26
C HIS A 51 -0.82 2.81 -10.91
N THR A 52 -2.07 2.98 -11.33
CA THR A 52 -2.89 4.14 -10.97
C THR A 52 -4.16 3.69 -10.25
N HIS A 53 -4.72 4.60 -9.48
CA HIS A 53 -6.08 4.51 -8.94
C HIS A 53 -6.86 5.73 -9.37
N LEU A 54 -8.19 5.64 -9.44
CA LEU A 54 -9.05 6.78 -9.71
C LEU A 54 -9.15 7.75 -8.52
N ILE A 55 -8.67 7.31 -7.36
CA ILE A 55 -8.70 8.05 -6.10
C ILE A 55 -7.28 8.18 -5.56
N GLU A 56 -7.07 9.11 -4.64
CA GLU A 56 -5.78 9.28 -3.98
C GLU A 56 -5.52 8.17 -2.95
N GLU A 57 -4.26 7.98 -2.64
CA GLU A 57 -3.82 7.01 -1.63
C GLU A 57 -2.81 7.65 -0.70
N ALA A 58 -3.04 7.51 0.61
CA ALA A 58 -2.05 7.89 1.62
C ALA A 58 -1.23 6.66 2.01
N MET A 59 0.08 6.85 2.10
CA MET A 59 1.02 5.78 2.45
C MET A 59 1.93 6.21 3.58
N THR A 60 2.15 5.31 4.54
CA THR A 60 3.06 5.53 5.67
C THR A 60 3.93 4.30 5.85
N LEU A 61 5.24 4.48 5.72
CA LEU A 61 6.21 3.42 5.98
C LEU A 61 6.50 3.37 7.47
N VAL A 62 6.22 2.21 8.11
CA VAL A 62 6.41 2.04 9.55
C VAL A 62 7.60 1.15 9.88
N GLU A 63 8.10 0.36 8.92
CA GLU A 63 9.28 -0.49 9.09
C GLU A 63 9.98 -0.63 7.75
N GLY A 64 11.32 -0.58 7.75
CA GLY A 64 12.13 -0.83 6.56
C GLY A 64 12.47 0.40 5.74
N ARG A 65 12.88 0.15 4.49
CA ARG A 65 13.26 1.18 3.52
C ARG A 65 12.66 0.86 2.16
N LEU A 66 12.13 1.87 1.51
CA LEU A 66 11.55 1.72 0.16
C LEU A 66 12.18 2.73 -0.80
N LYS A 67 12.28 2.32 -2.06
CA LYS A 67 12.33 3.24 -3.19
C LYS A 67 10.91 3.43 -3.66
N ILE A 68 10.45 4.67 -3.74
CA ILE A 68 9.09 4.99 -4.16
C ILE A 68 9.09 5.73 -5.48
N LEU A 69 8.03 5.51 -6.26
CA LEU A 69 7.73 6.24 -7.49
C LEU A 69 6.41 6.96 -7.29
N VAL A 70 6.36 8.25 -7.58
CA VAL A 70 5.12 9.02 -7.69
C VAL A 70 5.23 9.92 -8.92
N GLY A 71 4.39 9.70 -9.90
CA GLY A 71 4.51 10.37 -11.19
C GLY A 71 5.77 9.91 -11.93
N ASN A 72 6.66 10.83 -12.21
CA ASN A 72 7.96 10.56 -12.81
C ASN A 72 9.13 10.80 -11.84
N GLU A 73 8.84 10.98 -10.57
CA GLU A 73 9.85 11.21 -9.54
C GLU A 73 10.01 9.99 -8.66
N THR A 74 11.23 9.76 -8.20
CA THR A 74 11.55 8.70 -7.25
C THR A 74 12.24 9.28 -6.03
N ASP A 75 12.08 8.61 -4.89
CA ASP A 75 12.79 8.93 -3.66
C ASP A 75 13.06 7.64 -2.89
N GLU A 76 14.03 7.68 -2.02
CA GLU A 76 14.30 6.59 -1.08
C GLU A 76 13.88 7.06 0.30
N VAL A 77 13.03 6.28 0.95
CA VAL A 77 12.41 6.65 2.22
C VAL A 77 12.61 5.56 3.25
N GLU A 78 12.69 5.97 4.51
CA GLU A 78 12.82 5.08 5.66
C GLU A 78 11.57 5.15 6.54
N ALA A 79 11.48 4.24 7.51
CA ALA A 79 10.39 4.21 8.48
C ALA A 79 10.16 5.56 9.13
N GLY A 80 8.91 5.93 9.34
CA GLY A 80 8.51 7.24 9.84
C GLY A 80 8.25 8.27 8.75
N THR A 81 8.09 7.82 7.50
CA THR A 81 7.85 8.69 6.34
C THR A 81 6.45 8.43 5.77
N SER A 82 5.76 9.49 5.39
CA SER A 82 4.46 9.40 4.72
C SER A 82 4.48 10.17 3.41
N TRP A 83 3.70 9.71 2.44
CA TRP A 83 3.55 10.40 1.15
C TRP A 83 2.17 10.16 0.58
N LEU A 84 1.83 10.96 -0.41
CA LEU A 84 0.55 10.90 -1.12
C LEU A 84 0.79 10.45 -2.56
N ALA A 85 -0.01 9.51 -3.03
CA ALA A 85 -0.18 9.27 -4.45
C ALA A 85 -1.47 9.96 -4.89
N PRO A 86 -1.40 11.05 -5.66
CA PRO A 86 -2.60 11.72 -6.16
C PRO A 86 -3.45 10.80 -7.04
N ALA A 87 -4.74 11.10 -7.14
CA ALA A 87 -5.64 10.37 -8.02
C ALA A 87 -5.11 10.39 -9.47
N ASN A 88 -5.19 9.25 -10.13
CA ASN A 88 -4.78 9.04 -11.52
C ASN A 88 -3.27 9.19 -11.78
N MET A 89 -2.46 9.34 -10.73
CA MET A 89 -1.01 9.45 -10.88
C MET A 89 -0.35 8.09 -10.65
N VAL A 90 0.56 7.70 -11.56
CA VAL A 90 1.28 6.43 -11.43
C VAL A 90 2.12 6.43 -10.17
N HIS A 91 2.13 5.32 -9.45
CA HIS A 91 2.95 5.14 -8.27
C HIS A 91 3.31 3.67 -8.08
N GLY A 92 4.37 3.47 -7.33
CA GLY A 92 4.87 2.14 -6.99
C GLY A 92 5.90 2.23 -5.87
N ALA A 93 6.34 1.09 -5.40
CA ALA A 93 7.33 1.01 -4.33
C ALA A 93 8.10 -0.31 -4.41
N ARG A 94 9.37 -0.27 -4.01
CA ARG A 94 10.21 -1.48 -3.95
C ARG A 94 10.99 -1.48 -2.64
N ASN A 95 11.02 -2.61 -1.97
CA ASN A 95 11.83 -2.78 -0.76
C ASN A 95 13.31 -2.84 -1.15
N ILE A 96 14.06 -1.83 -0.74
CA ILE A 96 15.51 -1.71 -0.99
C ILE A 96 16.34 -1.98 0.26
N GLY A 97 15.69 -2.35 1.36
CA GLY A 97 16.35 -2.75 2.59
C GLY A 97 16.74 -4.23 2.58
N ASP A 98 17.38 -4.66 3.65
CA ASP A 98 17.77 -6.06 3.85
C ASP A 98 16.81 -6.84 4.77
N GLY A 99 15.76 -6.18 5.25
CA GLY A 99 14.69 -6.77 6.05
C GLY A 99 13.32 -6.46 5.48
N GLN A 100 12.27 -6.95 6.16
CA GLN A 100 10.90 -6.69 5.79
C GLN A 100 10.57 -5.20 5.85
N ALA A 101 9.78 -4.73 4.89
CA ALA A 101 9.16 -3.41 4.97
C ALA A 101 7.66 -3.58 5.27
N VAL A 102 7.12 -2.65 6.07
CA VAL A 102 5.71 -2.62 6.44
C VAL A 102 5.14 -1.25 6.11
N LEU A 103 4.15 -1.24 5.24
CA LEU A 103 3.54 -0.04 4.69
C LEU A 103 2.06 0.00 5.06
N ILE A 104 1.62 1.10 5.68
CA ILE A 104 0.21 1.36 5.96
C ILE A 104 -0.35 2.16 4.79
N ILE A 105 -1.50 1.74 4.29
CA ILE A 105 -2.17 2.38 3.15
C ILE A 105 -3.60 2.77 3.51
N ALA A 106 -4.09 3.85 2.92
CA ALA A 106 -5.46 4.31 3.11
C ALA A 106 -5.99 4.98 1.84
N TYR A 107 -7.26 4.71 1.53
CA TYR A 107 -7.99 5.25 0.40
C TYR A 107 -9.30 5.88 0.88
N PRO A 108 -9.76 7.00 0.27
CA PRO A 108 -11.00 7.67 0.64
C PRO A 108 -12.22 7.09 -0.09
N SER A 109 -12.29 5.78 -0.22
CA SER A 109 -13.40 5.07 -0.88
C SER A 109 -13.44 3.62 -0.42
N ILE A 110 -14.62 3.03 -0.49
CA ILE A 110 -14.76 1.57 -0.30
C ILE A 110 -14.57 0.79 -1.61
N GLU A 111 -14.51 1.50 -2.74
CA GLU A 111 -14.25 0.90 -4.06
C GLU A 111 -12.85 1.34 -4.52
N VAL A 112 -11.93 0.38 -4.57
CA VAL A 112 -10.55 0.64 -4.96
C VAL A 112 -10.18 -0.31 -6.10
N GLY A 113 -10.00 0.24 -7.29
CA GLY A 113 -9.47 -0.49 -8.45
C GLY A 113 -8.06 -0.04 -8.73
N ALA A 114 -7.26 -0.91 -9.36
CA ALA A 114 -5.90 -0.61 -9.75
C ALA A 114 -5.71 -0.88 -11.24
N PHE A 115 -4.99 0.03 -11.92
CA PHE A 115 -4.74 -0.04 -13.35
C PHE A 115 -3.23 -0.08 -13.56
N PRO A 116 -2.66 -1.24 -13.97
CA PRO A 116 -1.22 -1.36 -14.16
C PRO A 116 -0.68 -0.40 -15.21
N VAL A 117 0.52 0.12 -14.98
CA VAL A 117 1.23 0.98 -15.91
C VAL A 117 2.62 0.40 -16.13
N ASP A 118 3.00 0.21 -17.39
CA ASP A 118 4.29 -0.39 -17.75
C ASP A 118 5.38 0.68 -17.77
N VAL A 119 5.90 1.00 -16.58
CA VAL A 119 7.07 1.88 -16.41
C VAL A 119 8.01 1.22 -15.39
N GLU A 120 9.28 1.62 -15.44
CA GLU A 120 10.31 1.12 -14.51
C GLU A 120 10.79 2.24 -13.60
N PHE A 121 11.34 1.83 -12.47
CA PHE A 121 11.91 2.79 -11.51
C PHE A 121 12.97 2.18 -10.61
#